data_55a32302786b24246752953082820294
#
_entry.id   55a32302786b24246752953082820294
#
_cell.length_a   1.000
_cell.length_b   1.000
_cell.length_c   1.000
_cell.angle_alpha   90.00
_cell.angle_beta   90.00
_cell.angle_gamma   90.00
#
_symmetry.space_group_name_H-M   'P 1'
#
loop_
_entity.id
_entity.type
_entity.pdbx_description
1 polymer ?
#
loop_
_entity_poly.entity_id
_entity_poly.type
_entity_poly.pdbx_seq_one_letter_code
_entity_poly.pdbx_strand_id
1 'polypeptide(L)'
;MISRFKFHPVGQGCFYSGEMYIHLFRRYNHFNMVYDCGASFDKEYLHQEIEHYKKRLFRSSLDVLFISHLDNDHVNGVSRLLEGIECNEIYLPYLAP
;
A
#
# COMPACT_ATOMS: atom_id res chain seq x y z
N MET A 1 -15.79 -14.63 1.80
CA MET A 1 -14.61 -13.77 1.56
C MET A 1 -15.02 -12.53 0.78
N ILE A 2 -14.58 -11.37 1.23
CA ILE A 2 -14.78 -10.10 0.54
C ILE A 2 -13.40 -9.56 0.20
N SER A 3 -13.22 -9.09 -1.03
CA SER A 3 -11.97 -8.47 -1.45
C SER A 3 -12.24 -7.16 -2.16
N ARG A 4 -11.35 -6.20 -1.93
CA ARG A 4 -11.38 -4.88 -2.57
C ARG A 4 -10.01 -4.54 -3.09
N PHE A 5 -9.95 -4.13 -4.34
CA PHE A 5 -8.71 -3.67 -4.96
C PHE A 5 -8.95 -2.27 -5.51
N LYS A 6 -8.00 -1.40 -5.30
CA LYS A 6 -8.13 0.00 -5.71
C LYS A 6 -6.82 0.54 -6.26
N PHE A 7 -6.89 1.15 -7.46
CA PHE A 7 -5.85 2.06 -7.93
C PHE A 7 -6.17 3.44 -7.36
N HIS A 8 -5.29 3.94 -6.49
CA HIS A 8 -5.49 5.25 -5.90
C HIS A 8 -5.13 6.34 -6.92
N PRO A 9 -5.92 7.43 -6.99
CA PRO A 9 -5.68 8.49 -7.97
C PRO A 9 -4.53 9.40 -7.53
N VAL A 10 -3.33 9.08 -8.00
CA VAL A 10 -2.11 9.81 -7.65
C VAL A 10 -1.45 10.50 -8.84
N GLY A 11 -2.12 10.49 -10.01
CA GLY A 11 -1.54 11.01 -11.24
C GLY A 11 -0.57 10.02 -11.86
N GLN A 12 0.55 10.52 -12.38
CA GLN A 12 1.60 9.62 -12.90
C GLN A 12 2.34 8.98 -11.73
N GLY A 13 2.36 7.68 -11.72
CA GLY A 13 2.92 6.89 -10.65
C GLY A 13 2.07 5.67 -10.39
N CYS A 14 2.22 5.08 -9.21
CA CYS A 14 1.44 3.92 -8.85
C CYS A 14 1.22 3.87 -7.34
N PHE A 15 -0.02 3.72 -6.96
CA PHE A 15 -0.41 3.38 -5.59
C PHE A 15 -1.64 2.49 -5.71
N TYR A 16 -1.43 1.19 -5.53
CA TYR A 16 -2.47 0.18 -5.65
C TYR A 16 -2.59 -0.57 -4.34
N SER A 17 -3.80 -0.75 -3.85
CA SER A 17 -4.01 -1.46 -2.60
C SER A 17 -5.03 -2.57 -2.77
N GLY A 18 -4.89 -3.61 -1.96
CA GLY A 18 -5.84 -4.69 -1.87
C GLY A 18 -6.16 -5.00 -0.42
N GLU A 19 -7.43 -5.28 -0.18
CA GLU A 19 -7.92 -5.71 1.13
C GLU A 19 -8.71 -6.98 0.95
N MET A 20 -8.44 -7.97 1.80
CA MET A 20 -9.20 -9.21 1.82
C MET A 20 -9.72 -9.47 3.23
N TYR A 21 -11.00 -9.83 3.32
CA TYR A 21 -11.65 -10.16 4.57
C TYR A 21 -12.16 -11.58 4.47
N ILE A 22 -11.71 -12.42 5.39
CA ILE A 22 -12.14 -13.81 5.45
C ILE A 22 -12.78 -14.06 6.81
N HIS A 23 -14.03 -14.53 6.82
CA HIS A 23 -14.71 -14.92 8.04
C HIS A 23 -14.76 -16.46 8.10
N LEU A 24 -13.95 -17.03 8.98
CA LEU A 24 -13.87 -18.47 9.20
C LEU A 24 -13.91 -18.76 10.69
N PHE A 25 -14.75 -19.72 11.11
CA PHE A 25 -14.82 -20.18 12.50
C PHE A 25 -14.95 -19.06 13.52
N ARG A 26 -15.86 -18.10 13.26
CA ARG A 26 -16.12 -16.93 14.12
C ARG A 26 -14.94 -15.98 14.23
N ARG A 27 -13.96 -16.06 13.33
CA ARG A 27 -12.83 -15.14 13.26
C ARG A 27 -12.87 -14.38 11.96
N TYR A 28 -12.54 -13.08 12.07
CA TYR A 28 -12.30 -12.23 10.91
C TYR A 28 -10.81 -12.16 10.69
N ASN A 29 -10.38 -12.58 9.52
CA ASN A 29 -9.01 -12.42 9.09
C ASN A 29 -8.94 -11.33 8.05
N HIS A 30 -8.08 -10.33 8.29
CA HIS A 30 -7.81 -9.27 7.36
C HIS A 30 -6.45 -9.50 6.72
N PHE A 31 -6.37 -9.24 5.43
CA PHE A 31 -5.10 -9.21 4.73
C PHE A 31 -5.06 -7.92 3.92
N ASN A 32 -4.07 -7.07 4.19
CA ASN A 32 -3.90 -5.79 3.51
C ASN A 32 -2.59 -5.80 2.76
N MET A 33 -2.63 -5.41 1.47
CA MET A 33 -1.45 -5.30 0.65
C MET A 33 -1.41 -3.97 -0.07
N VAL A 34 -0.20 -3.49 -0.33
CA VAL A 34 0.04 -2.33 -1.19
C VAL A 34 1.06 -2.74 -2.25
N TYR A 35 0.83 -2.32 -3.47
CA TYR A 35 1.72 -2.49 -4.60
C TYR A 35 2.14 -1.11 -5.08
N ASP A 36 3.38 -0.73 -4.81
CA ASP A 36 3.97 0.56 -5.06
C ASP A 36 3.26 1.71 -4.33
N CYS A 37 3.96 2.78 -4.04
CA CYS A 37 3.40 3.97 -3.44
C CYS A 37 4.25 5.18 -3.84
N GLY A 38 3.89 5.82 -4.95
CA GLY A 38 4.64 6.94 -5.45
C GLY A 38 3.94 7.69 -6.56
N ALA A 39 4.39 8.92 -6.81
CA ALA A 39 3.90 9.76 -7.88
C ALA A 39 5.02 10.63 -8.44
N SER A 40 4.95 10.93 -9.76
CA SER A 40 6.00 11.68 -10.46
C SER A 40 5.91 13.18 -10.24
N PHE A 41 4.71 13.73 -10.21
CA PHE A 41 4.52 15.17 -10.22
C PHE A 41 3.89 15.66 -8.94
N ASP A 42 2.65 16.09 -8.96
CA ASP A 42 2.01 16.67 -7.80
C ASP A 42 1.85 15.66 -6.66
N LYS A 43 2.78 15.73 -5.70
CA LYS A 43 2.79 14.82 -4.56
C LYS A 43 1.67 15.09 -3.56
N GLU A 44 0.95 16.19 -3.70
CA GLU A 44 -0.15 16.51 -2.80
C GLU A 44 -1.27 15.48 -2.91
N TYR A 45 -1.62 15.08 -4.13
CA TYR A 45 -2.60 14.01 -4.33
C TYR A 45 -2.13 12.70 -3.73
N LEU A 46 -0.87 12.37 -3.93
CA LEU A 46 -0.28 11.17 -3.33
C LEU A 46 -0.40 11.20 -1.80
N HIS A 47 -0.02 12.32 -1.19
CA HIS A 47 -0.07 12.48 0.27
C HIS A 47 -1.49 12.36 0.80
N GLN A 48 -2.47 12.97 0.13
CA GLN A 48 -3.87 12.87 0.52
C GLN A 48 -4.37 11.43 0.43
N GLU A 49 -4.04 10.72 -0.64
CA GLU A 49 -4.45 9.33 -0.81
C GLU A 49 -3.81 8.40 0.22
N ILE A 50 -2.55 8.63 0.56
CA ILE A 50 -1.88 7.88 1.62
C ILE A 50 -2.60 8.09 2.95
N GLU A 51 -2.90 9.34 3.31
CA GLU A 51 -3.58 9.62 4.58
C GLU A 51 -4.99 9.02 4.63
N HIS A 52 -5.74 9.09 3.52
CA HIS A 52 -7.04 8.45 3.44
C HIS A 52 -6.94 6.94 3.60
N TYR A 53 -5.97 6.32 2.94
CA TYR A 53 -5.74 4.89 3.03
C TYR A 53 -5.41 4.48 4.47
N LYS A 54 -4.49 5.20 5.11
CA LYS A 54 -4.06 4.89 6.48
C LYS A 54 -5.20 4.97 7.49
N LYS A 55 -6.11 5.93 7.33
CA LYS A 55 -7.28 6.08 8.22
C LYS A 55 -8.24 4.89 8.12
N ARG A 56 -8.27 4.23 6.97
CA ARG A 56 -9.17 3.10 6.71
C ARG A 56 -8.52 1.76 6.99
N LEU A 57 -7.22 1.77 7.26
CA LEU A 57 -6.45 0.54 7.45
C LEU A 57 -6.77 -0.08 8.80
N PHE A 58 -7.22 -1.33 8.77
CA PHE A 58 -7.60 -2.05 9.99
C PHE A 58 -6.38 -2.31 10.87
N ARG A 59 -6.46 -1.89 12.14
CA ARG A 59 -5.39 -2.05 13.14
C ARG A 59 -4.06 -1.39 12.77
N SER A 60 -4.07 -0.45 11.85
CA SER A 60 -2.84 0.22 11.38
C SER A 60 -1.75 -0.78 11.00
N SER A 61 -2.15 -1.87 10.34
CA SER A 61 -1.24 -2.94 9.99
C SER A 61 -1.35 -3.25 8.50
N LEU A 62 -0.19 -3.33 7.86
CA LEU A 62 -0.04 -3.71 6.47
C LEU A 62 0.67 -5.07 6.43
N ASP A 63 0.05 -6.06 5.81
CA ASP A 63 0.62 -7.40 5.77
C ASP A 63 1.78 -7.47 4.79
N VAL A 64 1.63 -6.87 3.61
CA VAL A 64 2.69 -6.91 2.62
C VAL A 64 2.71 -5.63 1.78
N LEU A 65 3.91 -5.17 1.50
CA LEU A 65 4.19 -4.10 0.55
C LEU A 65 5.07 -4.66 -0.56
N PHE A 66 4.58 -4.58 -1.79
CA PHE A 66 5.36 -4.96 -2.97
C PHE A 66 5.88 -3.70 -3.63
N ILE A 67 7.16 -3.67 -3.96
CA ILE A 67 7.76 -2.58 -4.72
C ILE A 67 8.26 -3.16 -6.04
N SER A 68 7.66 -2.71 -7.13
CA SER A 68 7.97 -3.23 -8.46
C SER A 68 9.25 -2.66 -9.04
N HIS A 69 9.49 -1.37 -8.79
CA HIS A 69 10.66 -0.64 -9.28
C HIS A 69 11.13 0.31 -8.21
N LEU A 70 12.44 0.54 -8.15
CA LEU A 70 13.00 1.50 -7.20
C LEU A 70 13.01 2.93 -7.76
N ASP A 71 12.28 3.17 -8.83
CA ASP A 71 12.12 4.52 -9.39
C ASP A 71 11.29 5.39 -8.46
N ASN A 72 11.59 6.66 -8.45
CA ASN A 72 11.00 7.61 -7.51
C ASN A 72 9.46 7.63 -7.56
N ASP A 73 8.89 7.53 -8.76
CA ASP A 73 7.44 7.55 -8.95
C ASP A 73 6.72 6.28 -8.48
N HIS A 74 7.47 5.28 -8.00
CA HIS A 74 6.91 4.07 -7.41
C HIS A 74 7.16 3.96 -5.90
N VAL A 75 8.13 4.72 -5.37
CA VAL A 75 8.57 4.55 -3.98
C VAL A 75 8.56 5.83 -3.14
N ASN A 76 8.35 6.99 -3.74
CA ASN A 76 8.53 8.25 -3.00
C ASN A 76 7.45 8.51 -1.92
N GLY A 77 6.43 7.70 -1.86
CA GLY A 77 5.41 7.76 -0.80
C GLY A 77 5.57 6.71 0.29
N VAL A 78 6.53 5.78 0.13
CA VAL A 78 6.65 4.62 1.03
C VAL A 78 6.95 5.05 2.46
N SER A 79 7.83 6.01 2.64
CA SER A 79 8.20 6.49 3.97
C SER A 79 6.97 7.05 4.72
N ARG A 80 6.16 7.84 4.02
CA ARG A 80 4.94 8.41 4.59
C ARG A 80 3.88 7.33 4.86
N LEU A 81 3.77 6.37 3.95
CA LEU A 81 2.84 5.24 4.13
C LEU A 81 3.15 4.45 5.40
N LEU A 82 4.43 4.16 5.63
CA LEU A 82 4.84 3.29 6.73
C LEU A 82 4.98 4.02 8.08
N GLU A 83 4.84 5.33 8.11
CA GLU A 83 4.92 6.07 9.35
C GLU A 83 3.76 5.69 10.28
N GLY A 84 4.09 5.17 11.46
CA GLY A 84 3.09 4.75 12.45
C GLY A 84 2.31 3.49 12.08
N ILE A 85 2.76 2.74 11.09
CA ILE A 85 2.11 1.52 10.63
C ILE A 85 3.09 0.35 10.75
N GLU A 86 2.59 -0.79 11.21
CA GLU A 86 3.36 -2.02 11.16
C GLU A 86 3.24 -2.63 9.77
N CYS A 87 4.37 -3.02 9.18
CA CYS A 87 4.40 -3.73 7.92
C CYS A 87 5.13 -5.05 8.12
N ASN A 88 4.45 -6.16 7.87
CA ASN A 88 4.99 -7.47 8.17
C ASN A 88 6.04 -7.93 7.16
N GLU A 89 5.80 -7.67 5.88
CA GLU A 89 6.72 -8.10 4.82
C GLU A 89 6.83 -7.04 3.74
N ILE A 90 8.03 -6.85 3.23
CA ILE A 90 8.31 -5.97 2.09
C ILE A 90 9.05 -6.79 1.04
N TYR A 91 8.50 -6.83 -0.17
CA TYR A 91 9.12 -7.49 -1.30
C TYR A 91 9.68 -6.45 -2.27
N LEU A 92 10.97 -6.53 -2.53
CA LEU A 92 11.68 -5.64 -3.41
C LEU A 92 11.96 -6.33 -4.75
N PRO A 93 12.17 -5.57 -5.83
CA PRO A 93 12.54 -6.18 -7.10
C PRO A 93 13.91 -6.81 -7.00
N TYR A 94 14.12 -7.89 -7.74
CA TYR A 94 15.44 -8.49 -7.86
C TYR A 94 16.34 -7.56 -8.66
N LEU A 95 17.46 -7.20 -8.05
CA LEU A 95 18.47 -6.38 -8.72
C LEU A 95 19.67 -7.28 -9.02
N ALA A 96 19.93 -7.49 -10.31
CA ALA A 96 21.10 -8.24 -10.73
C ALA A 96 22.36 -7.47 -10.33
N PRO A 97 23.40 -8.15 -9.84
CA PRO A 97 24.67 -7.52 -9.48
C PRO A 97 25.40 -6.99 -10.70
#